data_97615e1403e9aa727b1f50c385c17759
#
_entry.id   97615e1403e9aa727b1f50c385c17759
#
_cell.length_a   1.000
_cell.length_b   1.000
_cell.length_c   1.000
_cell.angle_alpha   90.00
_cell.angle_beta   90.00
_cell.angle_gamma   90.00
#
_symmetry.space_group_name_H-M   'P 1'
#
loop_
_entity.id
_entity.type
_entity.pdbx_description
1 polymer ?
#
loop_
_entity_poly.entity_id
_entity_poly.type
_entity_poly.pdbx_seq_one_letter_code
_entity_poly.pdbx_strand_id
1 'polypeptide(L)'
;VPASLPCRNGEFETVYAHLRAAIGEGTGACIYISGTPGTGKTATVREVVAQLNNSVLAEEMDDFIFVEINGMKVTDPHQSYSLLWEALKGDRVSPSHALDLLEREFTHPSPRRVPCVVLMDELDQLVTKNQSVMYNFFNWPALRHSRLIVLAVANTMDLPERTLSNKISSRLGLTRITFPGYKHTDLMEIISSRLANVPGNIVDPDAIQFASRKVAAVSGDARRALDICRRAVEIAEQESDSAAKTGTKNGVDFDDNESLPPTPSKNNARRERFQKKDTKSKVIIESPQKKPAPSIPRVTIATIKQAIQEATSTPLQQSLRCLPLSGKLFLAALLARVRRTGISESTLGDVLDEARRIADAAVAIAGVAGSSIKEYLLGSNAGARVRAMSFAAMELMNSGVVALETGVSMKARGDRSSKVRLRIAAEEVRSAFRDDSEAKGLGLGFDQ
;
A
#
# COMPACT_ATOMS: atom_id res chain seq x y z
N VAL A 1 -9.86 -16.78 -5.21
CA VAL A 1 -8.56 -17.41 -4.90
C VAL A 1 -8.06 -18.01 -6.20
N PRO A 2 -6.80 -17.84 -6.59
CA PRO A 2 -6.25 -18.45 -7.80
C PRO A 2 -6.20 -19.97 -7.67
N ALA A 3 -6.26 -20.67 -8.80
CA ALA A 3 -6.23 -22.13 -8.86
C ALA A 3 -4.87 -22.72 -8.43
N SER A 4 -3.79 -21.96 -8.47
CA SER A 4 -2.47 -22.33 -7.97
C SER A 4 -1.67 -21.09 -7.53
N LEU A 5 -0.78 -21.28 -6.56
CA LEU A 5 0.15 -20.26 -6.11
C LEU A 5 1.52 -20.52 -6.77
N PRO A 6 1.94 -19.72 -7.76
CA PRO A 6 3.25 -19.88 -8.34
C PRO A 6 4.34 -19.64 -7.26
N CYS A 7 5.49 -20.26 -7.44
CA CYS A 7 6.71 -20.08 -6.64
C CYS A 7 6.66 -20.58 -5.18
N ARG A 8 5.72 -21.46 -4.81
CA ARG A 8 5.65 -22.07 -3.46
C ARG A 8 5.61 -23.62 -3.49
N ASN A 9 6.16 -24.21 -4.53
CA ASN A 9 6.10 -25.68 -4.70
C ASN A 9 6.81 -26.42 -3.56
N GLY A 10 7.95 -25.96 -3.08
CA GLY A 10 8.70 -26.62 -2.00
C GLY A 10 7.96 -26.61 -0.67
N GLU A 11 7.41 -25.45 -0.29
CA GLU A 11 6.62 -25.31 0.94
C GLU A 11 5.30 -26.09 0.82
N PHE A 12 4.68 -26.07 -0.37
CA PHE A 12 3.48 -26.82 -0.67
C PHE A 12 3.71 -28.33 -0.49
N GLU A 13 4.76 -28.90 -1.12
CA GLU A 13 5.11 -30.30 -1.01
C GLU A 13 5.41 -30.71 0.43
N THR A 14 6.10 -29.84 1.17
CA THR A 14 6.43 -30.11 2.58
C THR A 14 5.15 -30.19 3.43
N VAL A 15 4.24 -29.22 3.32
CA VAL A 15 2.98 -29.23 4.05
C VAL A 15 2.10 -30.41 3.63
N TYR A 16 2.03 -30.68 2.33
CA TYR A 16 1.26 -31.78 1.77
C TYR A 16 1.77 -33.15 2.28
N ALA A 17 3.07 -33.39 2.26
CA ALA A 17 3.68 -34.64 2.74
C ALA A 17 3.39 -34.86 4.23
N HIS A 18 3.56 -33.84 5.06
CA HIS A 18 3.28 -33.94 6.49
C HIS A 18 1.80 -34.21 6.78
N LEU A 19 0.88 -33.53 6.11
CA LEU A 19 -0.55 -33.73 6.29
C LEU A 19 -0.97 -35.11 5.80
N ARG A 20 -0.53 -35.52 4.62
CA ARG A 20 -0.85 -36.84 4.06
C ARG A 20 -0.35 -37.99 4.97
N ALA A 21 0.86 -37.88 5.50
CA ALA A 21 1.40 -38.84 6.44
C ALA A 21 0.57 -38.90 7.74
N ALA A 22 0.29 -37.75 8.35
CA ALA A 22 -0.46 -37.67 9.61
C ALA A 22 -1.91 -38.18 9.47
N ILE A 23 -2.58 -37.90 8.35
CA ILE A 23 -3.94 -38.39 8.07
C ILE A 23 -3.91 -39.92 7.84
N GLY A 24 -2.99 -40.42 6.99
CA GLY A 24 -2.90 -41.83 6.66
C GLY A 24 -2.47 -42.72 7.85
N GLU A 25 -1.59 -42.24 8.71
CA GLU A 25 -1.18 -42.93 9.94
C GLU A 25 -2.23 -42.78 11.06
N GLY A 26 -3.17 -41.82 10.94
CA GLY A 26 -4.12 -41.52 11.99
C GLY A 26 -3.47 -40.98 13.26
N THR A 27 -2.31 -40.34 13.13
CA THR A 27 -1.54 -39.77 14.23
C THR A 27 -1.87 -38.29 14.41
N GLY A 28 -1.84 -37.79 15.65
CA GLY A 28 -1.95 -36.37 15.93
C GLY A 28 -0.63 -35.68 15.65
N ALA A 29 -0.69 -34.48 15.04
CA ALA A 29 0.48 -33.68 14.70
C ALA A 29 0.26 -32.19 14.95
N CYS A 30 1.36 -31.49 15.25
CA CYS A 30 1.37 -30.02 15.30
C CYS A 30 2.37 -29.50 14.27
N ILE A 31 1.93 -28.65 13.36
CA ILE A 31 2.77 -28.03 12.33
C ILE A 31 2.68 -26.51 12.51
N TYR A 32 3.82 -25.88 12.73
CA TYR A 32 3.92 -24.44 12.87
C TYR A 32 4.42 -23.81 11.58
N ILE A 33 3.60 -22.93 11.01
CA ILE A 33 3.88 -22.23 9.74
C ILE A 33 4.10 -20.75 10.04
N SER A 34 5.32 -20.28 9.81
CA SER A 34 5.71 -18.88 10.07
C SER A 34 6.16 -18.17 8.81
N GLY A 35 6.09 -16.84 8.84
CA GLY A 35 6.60 -15.99 7.75
C GLY A 35 5.95 -14.62 7.75
N THR A 36 6.57 -13.67 7.07
CA THR A 36 6.04 -12.29 6.96
C THR A 36 4.63 -12.26 6.34
N PRO A 37 3.82 -11.22 6.61
CA PRO A 37 2.53 -11.05 5.95
C PRO A 37 2.66 -11.09 4.42
N GLY A 38 1.63 -11.60 3.73
CA GLY A 38 1.58 -11.63 2.27
C GLY A 38 2.49 -12.64 1.57
N THR A 39 3.14 -13.56 2.31
CA THR A 39 4.00 -14.63 1.74
C THR A 39 3.23 -15.88 1.29
N GLY A 40 1.91 -15.88 1.34
CA GLY A 40 1.08 -16.95 0.82
C GLY A 40 0.76 -18.09 1.77
N LYS A 41 1.13 -18.04 3.06
CA LYS A 41 0.95 -19.11 4.07
C LYS A 41 -0.45 -19.75 4.04
N THR A 42 -1.47 -18.96 4.36
CA THR A 42 -2.86 -19.43 4.42
C THR A 42 -3.38 -19.93 3.08
N ALA A 43 -2.96 -19.29 1.99
CA ALA A 43 -3.38 -19.69 0.65
C ALA A 43 -2.76 -21.04 0.24
N THR A 44 -1.48 -21.28 0.55
CA THR A 44 -0.82 -22.58 0.32
C THR A 44 -1.49 -23.68 1.14
N VAL A 45 -1.80 -23.45 2.41
CA VAL A 45 -2.50 -24.45 3.24
C VAL A 45 -3.86 -24.79 2.66
N ARG A 46 -4.64 -23.78 2.23
CA ARG A 46 -5.95 -24.05 1.61
C ARG A 46 -5.84 -24.82 0.29
N GLU A 47 -4.80 -24.56 -0.48
CA GLU A 47 -4.53 -25.29 -1.73
C GLU A 47 -4.14 -26.73 -1.44
N VAL A 48 -3.29 -26.99 -0.43
CA VAL A 48 -2.95 -28.33 0.03
C VAL A 48 -4.20 -29.09 0.48
N VAL A 49 -5.06 -28.46 1.29
CA VAL A 49 -6.32 -29.08 1.74
C VAL A 49 -7.25 -29.37 0.56
N ALA A 50 -7.34 -28.47 -0.41
CA ALA A 50 -8.15 -28.71 -1.62
C ALA A 50 -7.63 -29.91 -2.43
N GLN A 51 -6.30 -30.05 -2.55
CA GLN A 51 -5.70 -31.21 -3.23
C GLN A 51 -5.91 -32.51 -2.44
N LEU A 52 -5.78 -32.48 -1.10
CA LEU A 52 -6.07 -33.63 -0.27
C LEU A 52 -7.55 -34.06 -0.38
N ASN A 53 -8.47 -33.09 -0.40
CA ASN A 53 -9.90 -33.40 -0.64
C ASN A 53 -10.13 -34.03 -2.02
N ASN A 54 -9.41 -33.60 -3.06
CA ASN A 54 -9.48 -34.24 -4.37
C ASN A 54 -8.97 -35.69 -4.31
N SER A 55 -7.91 -35.97 -3.54
CA SER A 55 -7.40 -37.34 -3.35
C SER A 55 -8.38 -38.20 -2.54
N VAL A 56 -9.14 -37.64 -1.59
CA VAL A 56 -10.24 -38.34 -0.91
C VAL A 56 -11.37 -38.67 -1.89
N LEU A 57 -11.76 -37.73 -2.75
CA LEU A 57 -12.78 -37.96 -3.78
C LEU A 57 -12.35 -39.00 -4.82
N ALA A 58 -11.05 -39.13 -5.07
CA ALA A 58 -10.47 -40.16 -5.93
C ALA A 58 -10.28 -41.52 -5.23
N GLU A 59 -10.75 -41.65 -3.97
CA GLU A 59 -10.60 -42.86 -3.14
C GLU A 59 -9.13 -43.29 -2.91
N GLU A 60 -8.18 -42.35 -3.03
CA GLU A 60 -6.75 -42.59 -2.79
C GLU A 60 -6.36 -42.44 -1.33
N MET A 61 -7.21 -41.82 -0.50
CA MET A 61 -6.94 -41.52 0.89
C MET A 61 -8.22 -41.58 1.75
N ASP A 62 -8.04 -41.84 3.05
CA ASP A 62 -9.11 -41.81 4.02
C ASP A 62 -9.72 -40.40 4.17
N ASP A 63 -11.00 -40.34 4.51
CA ASP A 63 -11.73 -39.09 4.75
C ASP A 63 -11.19 -38.35 5.99
N PHE A 64 -11.25 -37.03 5.96
CA PHE A 64 -10.85 -36.17 7.07
C PHE A 64 -11.75 -34.95 7.21
N ILE A 65 -11.85 -34.40 8.41
CA ILE A 65 -12.63 -33.19 8.69
C ILE A 65 -11.65 -31.99 8.69
N PHE A 66 -11.98 -30.94 7.93
CA PHE A 66 -11.18 -29.72 7.91
C PHE A 66 -11.94 -28.57 8.59
N VAL A 67 -11.28 -27.89 9.55
CA VAL A 67 -11.82 -26.75 10.28
C VAL A 67 -10.85 -25.58 10.20
N GLU A 68 -11.35 -24.42 9.80
CA GLU A 68 -10.56 -23.19 9.75
C GLU A 68 -11.00 -22.24 10.87
N ILE A 69 -10.10 -21.89 11.76
CA ILE A 69 -10.27 -20.93 12.85
C ILE A 69 -9.35 -19.74 12.55
N ASN A 70 -9.94 -18.58 12.31
CA ASN A 70 -9.19 -17.35 12.04
C ASN A 70 -9.27 -16.44 13.28
N GLY A 71 -8.11 -16.13 13.86
CA GLY A 71 -7.99 -15.32 15.08
C GLY A 71 -8.55 -13.92 14.96
N MET A 72 -8.57 -13.33 13.75
CA MET A 72 -9.18 -12.02 13.55
C MET A 72 -10.71 -12.02 13.48
N LYS A 73 -11.31 -13.18 13.15
CA LYS A 73 -12.78 -13.31 13.06
C LYS A 73 -13.42 -13.69 14.39
N VAL A 74 -12.65 -14.25 15.29
CA VAL A 74 -13.10 -14.73 16.59
C VAL A 74 -12.98 -13.61 17.61
N THR A 75 -14.09 -13.20 18.21
CA THR A 75 -14.12 -12.09 19.19
C THR A 75 -13.51 -12.51 20.54
N ASP A 76 -13.77 -13.76 20.95
CA ASP A 76 -13.20 -14.37 22.15
C ASP A 76 -12.48 -15.66 21.76
N PRO A 77 -11.18 -15.83 22.06
CA PRO A 77 -10.42 -17.04 21.78
C PRO A 77 -11.09 -18.34 22.24
N HIS A 78 -11.88 -18.33 23.32
CA HIS A 78 -12.62 -19.49 23.79
C HIS A 78 -13.72 -19.96 22.82
N GLN A 79 -14.25 -19.09 21.95
CA GLN A 79 -15.22 -19.46 20.91
C GLN A 79 -14.64 -20.48 19.91
N SER A 80 -13.31 -20.57 19.79
CA SER A 80 -12.65 -21.58 18.97
C SER A 80 -13.05 -23.02 19.31
N TYR A 81 -13.36 -23.28 20.59
CA TYR A 81 -13.85 -24.59 21.03
C TYR A 81 -15.25 -24.90 20.48
N SER A 82 -16.16 -23.91 20.52
CA SER A 82 -17.49 -24.07 19.96
C SER A 82 -17.46 -24.31 18.46
N LEU A 83 -16.58 -23.59 17.72
CA LEU A 83 -16.39 -23.76 16.28
C LEU A 83 -15.85 -25.15 15.95
N LEU A 84 -14.89 -25.64 16.72
CA LEU A 84 -14.34 -26.97 16.53
C LEU A 84 -15.40 -28.05 16.83
N TRP A 85 -16.16 -27.91 17.90
CA TRP A 85 -17.23 -28.85 18.24
C TRP A 85 -18.34 -28.88 17.19
N GLU A 86 -18.79 -27.70 16.75
CA GLU A 86 -19.79 -27.55 15.70
C GLU A 86 -19.36 -28.25 14.41
N ALA A 87 -18.10 -28.12 14.01
CA ALA A 87 -17.56 -28.80 12.83
C ALA A 87 -17.45 -30.33 12.98
N LEU A 88 -17.19 -30.83 14.21
CA LEU A 88 -17.06 -32.28 14.48
C LEU A 88 -18.40 -32.99 14.63
N LYS A 89 -19.39 -32.35 15.24
CA LYS A 89 -20.67 -32.98 15.62
C LYS A 89 -21.91 -32.30 15.04
N GLY A 90 -21.79 -31.10 14.50
CA GLY A 90 -22.91 -30.32 13.96
C GLY A 90 -23.71 -29.52 15.00
N ASP A 91 -23.43 -29.69 16.30
CA ASP A 91 -24.17 -29.05 17.38
C ASP A 91 -23.45 -27.79 17.87
N ARG A 92 -24.22 -26.72 18.07
CA ARG A 92 -23.69 -25.45 18.58
C ARG A 92 -23.88 -25.36 20.08
N VAL A 93 -22.79 -25.33 20.84
CA VAL A 93 -22.77 -25.29 22.30
C VAL A 93 -21.95 -24.10 22.82
N SER A 94 -22.11 -23.78 24.11
CA SER A 94 -21.31 -22.73 24.75
C SER A 94 -19.82 -23.08 24.78
N PRO A 95 -18.89 -22.11 24.79
CA PRO A 95 -17.46 -22.39 24.78
C PRO A 95 -16.95 -23.27 25.91
N SER A 96 -17.47 -23.08 27.12
CA SER A 96 -17.10 -23.91 28.29
C SER A 96 -17.58 -25.36 28.16
N HIS A 97 -18.81 -25.54 27.69
CA HIS A 97 -19.37 -26.88 27.46
C HIS A 97 -18.68 -27.57 26.28
N ALA A 98 -18.34 -26.82 25.23
CA ALA A 98 -17.57 -27.35 24.11
C ALA A 98 -16.18 -27.85 24.54
N LEU A 99 -15.53 -27.15 25.46
CA LEU A 99 -14.24 -27.57 26.02
C LEU A 99 -14.36 -28.94 26.71
N ASP A 100 -15.33 -29.09 27.62
CA ASP A 100 -15.55 -30.36 28.34
C ASP A 100 -15.87 -31.53 27.39
N LEU A 101 -16.64 -31.23 26.34
CA LEU A 101 -17.00 -32.24 25.33
C LEU A 101 -15.79 -32.64 24.46
N LEU A 102 -14.96 -31.66 24.03
CA LEU A 102 -13.76 -31.91 23.27
C LEU A 102 -12.70 -32.67 24.06
N GLU A 103 -12.54 -32.38 25.36
CA GLU A 103 -11.62 -33.12 26.22
C GLU A 103 -12.07 -34.59 26.39
N ARG A 104 -13.36 -34.83 26.55
CA ARG A 104 -13.89 -36.18 26.57
C ARG A 104 -13.73 -36.88 25.23
N GLU A 105 -14.06 -36.22 24.14
CA GLU A 105 -13.94 -36.77 22.79
C GLU A 105 -12.50 -37.21 22.51
N PHE A 106 -11.50 -36.35 22.74
CA PHE A 106 -10.09 -36.64 22.42
C PHE A 106 -9.43 -37.63 23.41
N THR A 107 -9.96 -37.79 24.63
CA THR A 107 -9.43 -38.71 25.61
C THR A 107 -9.99 -40.13 25.45
N HIS A 108 -11.25 -40.29 25.02
CA HIS A 108 -11.87 -41.60 24.88
C HIS A 108 -11.46 -42.29 23.55
N PRO A 109 -11.14 -43.59 23.57
CA PRO A 109 -10.84 -44.34 22.40
C PRO A 109 -12.08 -44.50 21.50
N SER A 110 -11.99 -44.08 20.26
CA SER A 110 -13.02 -44.31 19.25
C SER A 110 -12.37 -44.88 17.97
N PRO A 111 -12.61 -46.16 17.67
CA PRO A 111 -11.93 -46.85 16.56
C PRO A 111 -12.32 -46.27 15.20
N ARG A 112 -13.51 -45.65 15.10
CA ARG A 112 -14.02 -45.04 13.85
C ARG A 112 -13.82 -43.52 13.79
N ARG A 113 -12.92 -42.96 14.61
CA ARG A 113 -12.68 -41.51 14.58
C ARG A 113 -12.03 -41.09 13.26
N VAL A 114 -12.67 -40.19 12.56
CA VAL A 114 -12.13 -39.53 11.37
C VAL A 114 -11.04 -38.53 11.80
N PRO A 115 -9.87 -38.49 11.15
CA PRO A 115 -8.85 -37.49 11.40
C PRO A 115 -9.42 -36.06 11.24
N CYS A 116 -9.01 -35.16 12.13
CA CYS A 116 -9.46 -33.77 12.08
C CYS A 116 -8.25 -32.86 11.89
N VAL A 117 -8.28 -32.05 10.84
CA VAL A 117 -7.26 -31.05 10.53
C VAL A 117 -7.81 -29.66 10.89
N VAL A 118 -7.17 -28.99 11.85
CA VAL A 118 -7.54 -27.64 12.29
C VAL A 118 -6.49 -26.66 11.81
N LEU A 119 -6.90 -25.71 10.99
CA LEU A 119 -6.09 -24.55 10.62
C LEU A 119 -6.37 -23.41 11.58
N MET A 120 -5.39 -23.03 12.39
CA MET A 120 -5.42 -21.84 13.22
C MET A 120 -4.66 -20.72 12.51
N ASP A 121 -5.39 -19.85 11.84
CA ASP A 121 -4.80 -18.71 11.13
C ASP A 121 -4.78 -17.48 12.02
N GLU A 122 -3.75 -16.62 11.85
CA GLU A 122 -3.53 -15.43 12.68
C GLU A 122 -3.42 -15.79 14.19
N LEU A 123 -2.57 -16.77 14.48
CA LEU A 123 -2.37 -17.31 15.82
C LEU A 123 -2.05 -16.22 16.85
N ASP A 124 -1.38 -15.15 16.42
CA ASP A 124 -1.02 -13.98 17.25
C ASP A 124 -2.22 -13.40 17.99
N GLN A 125 -3.42 -13.46 17.40
CA GLN A 125 -4.67 -12.92 17.95
C GLN A 125 -5.38 -13.88 18.94
N LEU A 126 -5.05 -15.15 18.89
CA LEU A 126 -5.65 -16.18 19.74
C LEU A 126 -4.90 -16.37 21.08
N VAL A 127 -3.78 -15.68 21.25
CA VAL A 127 -2.97 -15.76 22.48
C VAL A 127 -3.64 -14.98 23.60
N THR A 128 -4.10 -15.69 24.66
CA THR A 128 -4.65 -15.08 25.86
C THR A 128 -3.60 -15.00 26.98
N LYS A 129 -3.82 -14.15 27.98
CA LYS A 129 -2.94 -14.05 29.16
C LYS A 129 -2.74 -15.41 29.86
N ASN A 130 -3.80 -16.21 29.97
CA ASN A 130 -3.77 -17.53 30.62
C ASN A 130 -3.30 -18.65 29.67
N GLN A 131 -3.19 -18.39 28.35
CA GLN A 131 -2.75 -19.34 27.33
C GLN A 131 -3.49 -20.69 27.33
N SER A 132 -4.67 -20.77 27.96
CA SER A 132 -5.45 -22.01 28.11
C SER A 132 -5.88 -22.57 26.74
N VAL A 133 -6.32 -21.69 25.83
CA VAL A 133 -6.77 -22.08 24.49
C VAL A 133 -5.62 -22.70 23.72
N MET A 134 -4.47 -22.03 23.67
CA MET A 134 -3.27 -22.53 23.01
C MET A 134 -2.79 -23.85 23.63
N TYR A 135 -2.79 -23.92 24.97
CA TYR A 135 -2.37 -25.14 25.68
C TYR A 135 -3.20 -26.34 25.22
N ASN A 136 -4.51 -26.21 25.17
CA ASN A 136 -5.42 -27.29 24.81
C ASN A 136 -5.25 -27.73 23.36
N PHE A 137 -5.24 -26.78 22.40
CA PHE A 137 -5.08 -27.10 20.99
C PHE A 137 -3.74 -27.80 20.69
N PHE A 138 -2.67 -27.45 21.39
CA PHE A 138 -1.36 -28.09 21.17
C PHE A 138 -1.12 -29.30 22.07
N ASN A 139 -1.96 -29.52 23.09
CA ASN A 139 -1.90 -30.71 23.93
C ASN A 139 -2.71 -31.86 23.34
N TRP A 140 -3.89 -31.60 22.78
CA TRP A 140 -4.78 -32.63 22.25
C TRP A 140 -4.14 -33.48 21.12
N PRO A 141 -3.35 -32.95 20.17
CA PRO A 141 -2.65 -33.80 19.21
C PRO A 141 -1.72 -34.84 19.80
N ALA A 142 -1.15 -34.57 20.99
CA ALA A 142 -0.29 -35.50 21.70
C ALA A 142 -1.04 -36.65 22.41
N LEU A 143 -2.37 -36.57 22.47
CA LEU A 143 -3.18 -37.63 23.09
C LEU A 143 -3.30 -38.81 22.08
N ARG A 144 -3.12 -40.03 22.61
CA ARG A 144 -3.05 -41.26 21.81
C ARG A 144 -4.26 -41.48 20.87
N HIS A 145 -5.42 -40.98 21.25
CA HIS A 145 -6.67 -41.25 20.55
C HIS A 145 -7.29 -40.04 19.86
N SER A 146 -6.61 -38.89 19.83
CA SER A 146 -7.20 -37.66 19.37
C SER A 146 -7.33 -37.58 17.82
N ARG A 147 -6.37 -38.15 17.07
CA ARG A 147 -6.25 -38.01 15.61
C ARG A 147 -6.41 -36.54 15.14
N LEU A 148 -6.00 -35.61 15.99
CA LEU A 148 -6.12 -34.16 15.72
C LEU A 148 -4.79 -33.67 15.14
N ILE A 149 -4.88 -32.99 14.01
CA ILE A 149 -3.75 -32.33 13.35
C ILE A 149 -3.97 -30.83 13.42
N VAL A 150 -3.05 -30.10 14.03
CA VAL A 150 -3.14 -28.64 14.18
C VAL A 150 -2.10 -27.98 13.31
N LEU A 151 -2.57 -27.15 12.38
CA LEU A 151 -1.77 -26.23 11.56
C LEU A 151 -1.86 -24.83 12.16
N ALA A 152 -0.78 -24.37 12.78
CA ALA A 152 -0.71 -23.05 13.40
C ALA A 152 0.01 -22.09 12.45
N VAL A 153 -0.69 -21.08 11.96
CA VAL A 153 -0.13 -20.04 11.06
C VAL A 153 0.06 -18.74 11.83
N ALA A 154 1.30 -18.24 11.83
CA ALA A 154 1.68 -16.98 12.49
C ALA A 154 2.51 -16.09 11.59
N ASN A 155 2.56 -14.79 11.93
CA ASN A 155 3.33 -13.81 11.17
C ASN A 155 4.79 -13.72 11.62
N THR A 156 5.12 -14.20 12.84
CA THR A 156 6.46 -14.18 13.40
C THR A 156 6.97 -15.58 13.69
N MET A 157 8.26 -15.80 13.49
CA MET A 157 8.90 -17.10 13.78
C MET A 157 9.06 -17.31 15.28
N ASP A 158 9.25 -16.23 16.02
CA ASP A 158 9.62 -16.22 17.44
C ASP A 158 8.42 -16.21 18.38
N LEU A 159 7.18 -16.27 17.85
CA LEU A 159 5.98 -16.24 18.68
C LEU A 159 5.95 -17.33 19.76
N PRO A 160 6.30 -18.60 19.43
CA PRO A 160 6.29 -19.65 20.44
C PRO A 160 7.26 -19.39 21.60
N GLU A 161 8.42 -18.84 21.33
CA GLU A 161 9.45 -18.56 22.33
C GLU A 161 9.14 -17.30 23.16
N ARG A 162 8.54 -16.29 22.53
CA ARG A 162 8.31 -14.99 23.18
C ARG A 162 7.05 -14.94 24.01
N THR A 163 5.99 -15.59 23.56
CA THR A 163 4.65 -15.43 24.14
C THR A 163 4.08 -16.70 24.76
N LEU A 164 4.55 -17.89 24.35
CA LEU A 164 4.00 -19.14 24.82
C LEU A 164 4.89 -19.75 25.92
N SER A 165 4.23 -20.47 26.86
CA SER A 165 4.95 -21.19 27.89
C SER A 165 5.84 -22.30 27.28
N ASN A 166 6.93 -22.65 27.95
CA ASN A 166 7.87 -23.68 27.50
C ASN A 166 7.17 -25.03 27.19
N LYS A 167 6.07 -25.33 27.87
CA LYS A 167 5.28 -26.54 27.64
C LYS A 167 4.57 -26.54 26.29
N ILE A 168 4.17 -25.38 25.81
CA ILE A 168 3.50 -25.22 24.50
C ILE A 168 4.56 -25.10 23.42
N SER A 169 5.59 -24.29 23.65
CA SER A 169 6.67 -24.07 22.69
C SER A 169 7.39 -25.37 22.32
N SER A 170 7.62 -26.29 23.26
CA SER A 170 8.26 -27.58 22.98
C SER A 170 7.42 -28.48 22.06
N ARG A 171 6.08 -28.36 22.09
CA ARG A 171 5.18 -29.13 21.20
C ARG A 171 5.09 -28.56 19.81
N LEU A 172 5.14 -27.22 19.67
CA LEU A 172 5.23 -26.52 18.39
C LEU A 172 6.62 -26.63 17.74
N GLY A 173 7.63 -27.01 18.52
CA GLY A 173 9.02 -27.08 18.06
C GLY A 173 9.34 -28.25 17.10
N LEU A 174 8.47 -29.25 17.01
CA LEU A 174 8.78 -30.49 16.28
C LEU A 174 8.71 -30.33 14.76
N THR A 175 7.76 -29.57 14.22
CA THR A 175 7.65 -29.34 12.78
C THR A 175 7.41 -27.87 12.51
N ARG A 176 8.45 -27.17 12.05
CA ARG A 176 8.39 -25.75 11.68
C ARG A 176 8.65 -25.57 10.21
N ILE A 177 7.75 -24.87 9.56
CA ILE A 177 7.85 -24.54 8.13
C ILE A 177 7.90 -23.03 8.00
N THR A 178 8.98 -22.50 7.43
CA THR A 178 9.16 -21.06 7.26
C THR A 178 8.87 -20.65 5.83
N PHE A 179 8.01 -19.64 5.67
CA PHE A 179 7.71 -19.02 4.39
C PHE A 179 8.53 -17.73 4.25
N PRO A 180 9.67 -17.78 3.55
CA PRO A 180 10.48 -16.59 3.33
C PRO A 180 9.74 -15.57 2.46
N GLY A 181 10.11 -14.28 2.55
CA GLY A 181 9.62 -13.26 1.62
C GLY A 181 9.91 -13.64 0.18
N TYR A 182 9.01 -13.27 -0.73
CA TYR A 182 9.20 -13.54 -2.15
C TYR A 182 10.39 -12.76 -2.71
N LYS A 183 11.15 -13.42 -3.60
CA LYS A 183 12.19 -12.77 -4.40
C LYS A 183 11.54 -11.92 -5.50
N HIS A 184 12.32 -11.02 -6.10
CA HIS A 184 11.81 -10.18 -7.19
C HIS A 184 11.34 -10.99 -8.40
N THR A 185 11.97 -12.14 -8.70
CA THR A 185 11.59 -13.08 -9.76
C THR A 185 10.21 -13.66 -9.51
N ASP A 186 9.98 -14.12 -8.28
CA ASP A 186 8.74 -14.74 -7.86
C ASP A 186 7.57 -13.74 -7.89
N LEU A 187 7.83 -12.50 -7.45
CA LEU A 187 6.85 -11.41 -7.52
C LEU A 187 6.50 -11.06 -8.98
N MET A 188 7.48 -11.06 -9.88
CA MET A 188 7.22 -10.86 -11.32
C MET A 188 6.30 -11.95 -11.86
N GLU A 189 6.55 -13.20 -11.54
CA GLU A 189 5.74 -14.34 -11.98
C GLU A 189 4.32 -14.27 -11.42
N ILE A 190 4.17 -13.94 -10.12
CA ILE A 190 2.87 -13.75 -9.47
C ILE A 190 2.08 -12.62 -10.13
N ILE A 191 2.70 -11.46 -10.36
CA ILE A 191 2.03 -10.33 -11.02
C ILE A 191 1.64 -10.69 -12.45
N SER A 192 2.56 -11.29 -13.22
CA SER A 192 2.31 -11.69 -14.61
C SER A 192 1.18 -12.71 -14.71
N SER A 193 1.13 -13.71 -13.81
CA SER A 193 0.05 -14.69 -13.78
C SER A 193 -1.32 -14.06 -13.49
N ARG A 194 -1.35 -13.00 -12.67
CA ARG A 194 -2.59 -12.25 -12.38
C ARG A 194 -3.04 -11.37 -13.53
N LEU A 195 -2.08 -10.79 -14.25
CA LEU A 195 -2.35 -9.93 -15.40
C LEU A 195 -2.68 -10.73 -16.66
N ALA A 196 -2.31 -12.01 -16.76
CA ALA A 196 -2.58 -12.85 -17.92
C ALA A 196 -4.08 -12.95 -18.28
N ASN A 197 -4.97 -12.84 -17.28
CA ASN A 197 -6.42 -12.89 -17.48
C ASN A 197 -7.04 -11.51 -17.82
N VAL A 198 -6.23 -10.43 -17.85
CA VAL A 198 -6.72 -9.08 -18.15
C VAL A 198 -6.48 -8.80 -19.63
N PRO A 199 -7.52 -8.49 -20.43
CA PRO A 199 -7.37 -8.21 -21.84
C PRO A 199 -6.60 -6.90 -22.05
N GLY A 200 -5.54 -6.95 -22.86
CA GLY A 200 -4.66 -5.82 -23.17
C GLY A 200 -3.42 -5.79 -22.25
N ASN A 201 -2.25 -5.53 -22.86
CA ASN A 201 -1.01 -5.29 -22.09
C ASN A 201 -1.08 -3.94 -21.38
N ILE A 202 -1.83 -3.88 -20.26
CA ILE A 202 -2.07 -2.65 -19.50
C ILE A 202 -0.80 -2.19 -18.77
N VAL A 203 0.07 -3.13 -18.36
CA VAL A 203 1.28 -2.84 -17.58
C VAL A 203 2.52 -3.23 -18.39
N ASP A 204 3.47 -2.32 -18.50
CA ASP A 204 4.75 -2.59 -19.15
C ASP A 204 5.59 -3.60 -18.36
N PRO A 205 6.29 -4.56 -19.01
CA PRO A 205 7.14 -5.55 -18.31
C PRO A 205 8.22 -4.89 -17.44
N ASP A 206 8.80 -3.78 -17.90
CA ASP A 206 9.80 -3.02 -17.15
C ASP A 206 9.21 -2.39 -15.88
N ALA A 207 7.96 -1.96 -15.95
CA ALA A 207 7.21 -1.44 -14.82
C ALA A 207 6.96 -2.53 -13.77
N ILE A 208 6.59 -3.74 -14.19
CA ILE A 208 6.43 -4.92 -13.30
C ILE A 208 7.77 -5.27 -12.63
N GLN A 209 8.86 -5.29 -13.40
CA GLN A 209 10.19 -5.55 -12.87
C GLN A 209 10.60 -4.51 -11.82
N PHE A 210 10.36 -3.23 -12.08
CA PHE A 210 10.67 -2.16 -11.14
C PHE A 210 9.87 -2.29 -9.84
N ALA A 211 8.55 -2.53 -9.93
CA ALA A 211 7.69 -2.75 -8.76
C ALA A 211 8.17 -3.95 -7.94
N SER A 212 8.42 -5.09 -8.59
CA SER A 212 8.87 -6.32 -7.95
C SER A 212 10.19 -6.16 -7.21
N ARG A 213 11.18 -5.48 -7.82
CA ARG A 213 12.47 -5.19 -7.15
C ARG A 213 12.31 -4.30 -5.93
N LYS A 214 11.47 -3.27 -6.02
CA LYS A 214 11.22 -2.35 -4.89
C LYS A 214 10.52 -3.05 -3.73
N VAL A 215 9.49 -3.85 -4.01
CA VAL A 215 8.76 -4.58 -2.96
C VAL A 215 9.60 -5.70 -2.36
N ALA A 216 10.36 -6.44 -3.16
CA ALA A 216 11.27 -7.48 -2.67
C ALA A 216 12.34 -6.91 -1.72
N ALA A 217 12.87 -5.72 -2.01
CA ALA A 217 13.86 -5.05 -1.18
C ALA A 217 13.31 -4.60 0.20
N VAL A 218 11.99 -4.36 0.31
CA VAL A 218 11.37 -3.85 1.56
C VAL A 218 10.76 -4.97 2.39
N SER A 219 9.93 -5.82 1.79
CA SER A 219 9.12 -6.79 2.53
C SER A 219 8.95 -8.15 1.87
N GLY A 220 9.10 -8.25 0.54
CA GLY A 220 8.77 -9.46 -0.20
C GLY A 220 7.29 -9.86 -0.12
N ASP A 221 6.38 -8.91 0.11
CA ASP A 221 4.94 -9.11 0.24
C ASP A 221 4.24 -9.04 -1.13
N ALA A 222 3.65 -10.16 -1.56
CA ALA A 222 2.92 -10.21 -2.83
C ALA A 222 1.64 -9.36 -2.84
N ARG A 223 0.95 -9.22 -1.69
CA ARG A 223 -0.26 -8.37 -1.60
C ARG A 223 0.11 -6.93 -1.87
N ARG A 224 1.17 -6.43 -1.23
CA ARG A 224 1.67 -5.07 -1.42
C ARG A 224 2.11 -4.82 -2.86
N ALA A 225 2.73 -5.81 -3.52
CA ALA A 225 3.11 -5.70 -4.93
C ALA A 225 1.88 -5.56 -5.84
N LEU A 226 0.84 -6.36 -5.62
CA LEU A 226 -0.42 -6.29 -6.36
C LEU A 226 -1.19 -5.00 -6.09
N ASP A 227 -1.22 -4.51 -4.85
CA ASP A 227 -1.85 -3.23 -4.50
C ASP A 227 -1.16 -2.04 -5.19
N ILE A 228 0.18 -2.03 -5.26
CA ILE A 228 0.93 -1.01 -6.00
C ILE A 228 0.59 -1.06 -7.49
N CYS A 229 0.54 -2.25 -8.10
CA CYS A 229 0.17 -2.39 -9.50
C CYS A 229 -1.27 -1.93 -9.76
N ARG A 230 -2.20 -2.28 -8.88
CA ARG A 230 -3.59 -1.83 -8.94
C ARG A 230 -3.67 -0.29 -8.87
N ARG A 231 -2.99 0.31 -7.90
CA ARG A 231 -2.96 1.76 -7.75
C ARG A 231 -2.34 2.46 -8.96
N ALA A 232 -1.29 1.87 -9.54
CA ALA A 232 -0.68 2.41 -10.75
C ALA A 232 -1.63 2.39 -11.97
N VAL A 233 -2.48 1.38 -12.10
CA VAL A 233 -3.54 1.33 -13.12
C VAL A 233 -4.57 2.44 -12.87
N GLU A 234 -5.05 2.62 -11.63
CA GLU A 234 -5.98 3.69 -11.28
C GLU A 234 -5.42 5.09 -11.61
N ILE A 235 -4.12 5.33 -11.36
CA ILE A 235 -3.45 6.58 -11.71
C ILE A 235 -3.41 6.77 -13.23
N ALA A 236 -3.04 5.74 -13.99
CA ALA A 236 -2.99 5.80 -15.45
C ALA A 236 -4.37 6.07 -16.07
N GLU A 237 -5.43 5.50 -15.51
CA GLU A 237 -6.82 5.77 -15.92
C GLU A 237 -7.20 7.23 -15.63
N GLN A 238 -6.88 7.75 -14.44
CA GLN A 238 -7.15 9.15 -14.07
C GLN A 238 -6.41 10.14 -14.98
N GLU A 239 -5.17 9.85 -15.34
CA GLU A 239 -4.38 10.67 -16.28
C GLU A 239 -5.02 10.67 -17.68
N SER A 240 -5.49 9.54 -18.17
CA SER A 240 -6.15 9.44 -19.46
C SER A 240 -7.49 10.20 -19.49
N ASP A 241 -8.28 10.12 -18.43
CA ASP A 241 -9.55 10.84 -18.30
C ASP A 241 -9.36 12.35 -18.20
N SER A 242 -8.32 12.78 -17.52
CA SER A 242 -7.98 14.21 -17.41
C SER A 242 -7.48 14.77 -18.75
N ALA A 243 -6.69 14.02 -19.51
CA ALA A 243 -6.26 14.37 -20.84
C ALA A 243 -7.43 14.46 -21.85
N ALA A 244 -8.41 13.56 -21.74
CA ALA A 244 -9.61 13.59 -22.55
C ALA A 244 -10.49 14.83 -22.27
N LYS A 245 -10.57 15.27 -21.01
CA LYS A 245 -11.34 16.46 -20.61
C LYS A 245 -10.66 17.78 -21.02
N THR A 246 -9.32 17.83 -21.09
CA THR A 246 -8.58 19.02 -21.54
C THR A 246 -8.55 19.16 -23.06
N GLY A 247 -8.64 18.05 -23.80
CA GLY A 247 -8.73 18.06 -25.28
C GLY A 247 -10.02 18.65 -25.86
N THR A 248 -11.08 18.80 -25.05
CA THR A 248 -12.40 19.29 -25.51
C THR A 248 -12.60 20.79 -25.29
N LYS A 249 -11.63 21.52 -24.74
CA LYS A 249 -11.78 22.96 -24.44
C LYS A 249 -11.11 23.93 -25.41
N ASN A 250 -10.52 23.46 -26.51
CA ASN A 250 -9.90 24.31 -27.52
C ASN A 250 -10.78 24.49 -28.79
N GLY A 251 -12.09 24.49 -28.62
CA GLY A 251 -13.06 24.87 -29.63
C GLY A 251 -13.96 25.95 -29.04
N VAL A 252 -13.43 27.14 -28.77
CA VAL A 252 -14.26 28.33 -28.57
C VAL A 252 -14.42 28.95 -29.93
N ASP A 253 -15.51 28.60 -30.58
CA ASP A 253 -16.06 29.36 -31.69
C ASP A 253 -16.42 30.76 -31.18
N PHE A 254 -15.67 31.76 -31.59
CA PHE A 254 -16.11 33.14 -31.58
C PHE A 254 -17.05 33.31 -32.76
N ASP A 255 -18.34 33.17 -32.54
CA ASP A 255 -19.38 33.58 -33.43
C ASP A 255 -19.70 35.06 -33.16
N ASP A 256 -19.02 35.98 -33.80
CA ASP A 256 -19.43 37.37 -33.89
C ASP A 256 -20.06 37.58 -35.25
N ASN A 257 -21.35 37.48 -35.23
CA ASN A 257 -22.24 37.79 -36.30
C ASN A 257 -22.48 39.32 -36.30
N GLU A 258 -21.81 40.04 -37.19
CA GLU A 258 -22.29 41.38 -37.57
C GLU A 258 -22.16 41.58 -39.08
N SER A 259 -23.36 41.58 -39.67
CA SER A 259 -23.68 41.79 -41.05
C SER A 259 -23.37 43.22 -41.53
N LEU A 260 -22.71 43.42 -42.64
CA LEU A 260 -22.93 44.53 -43.59
C LEU A 260 -22.57 44.13 -45.02
N PRO A 261 -23.26 44.73 -46.03
CA PRO A 261 -23.49 44.13 -47.35
C PRO A 261 -22.46 44.52 -48.43
N PRO A 262 -22.59 43.96 -49.66
CA PRO A 262 -21.52 43.94 -50.66
C PRO A 262 -21.53 45.14 -51.62
N THR A 263 -20.40 45.53 -52.08
CA THR A 263 -20.28 46.29 -53.33
C THR A 263 -19.20 45.75 -54.26
N PRO A 264 -19.42 45.80 -55.59
CA PRO A 264 -18.64 45.09 -56.58
C PRO A 264 -17.72 46.05 -57.35
N SER A 265 -16.59 45.60 -57.83
CA SER A 265 -15.94 46.14 -59.04
C SER A 265 -14.75 45.27 -59.49
N LYS A 266 -14.89 44.60 -60.56
CA LYS A 266 -14.45 44.78 -61.94
C LYS A 266 -12.94 44.79 -62.22
N ASN A 267 -12.61 43.81 -63.11
CA ASN A 267 -11.64 43.86 -64.18
C ASN A 267 -10.14 43.81 -63.85
N ASN A 268 -9.33 42.96 -64.48
CA ASN A 268 -9.12 42.73 -65.89
C ASN A 268 -8.15 41.58 -66.10
N ALA A 269 -8.46 40.84 -67.13
CA ALA A 269 -7.70 40.04 -68.03
C ALA A 269 -6.22 40.41 -68.29
N ARG A 270 -5.37 39.45 -68.45
CA ARG A 270 -4.58 39.24 -69.69
C ARG A 270 -3.51 38.18 -69.49
N ARG A 271 -3.68 37.05 -70.15
CA ARG A 271 -2.80 36.54 -71.24
C ARG A 271 -1.45 35.94 -70.86
N GLU A 272 -1.39 34.67 -71.25
CA GLU A 272 -0.41 33.98 -72.11
C GLU A 272 0.92 33.57 -71.43
N ARG A 273 1.53 32.45 -71.58
CA ARG A 273 1.59 31.40 -72.59
C ARG A 273 2.61 30.37 -72.16
N PHE A 274 2.34 29.09 -72.49
CA PHE A 274 3.27 27.99 -72.77
C PHE A 274 4.51 27.71 -71.92
N GLN A 275 4.58 26.52 -71.26
CA GLN A 275 5.36 25.41 -71.80
C GLN A 275 5.15 24.11 -71.06
N LYS A 276 4.94 23.02 -71.79
CA LYS A 276 4.94 21.62 -71.40
C LYS A 276 6.29 21.24 -70.84
N LYS A 277 6.26 20.46 -69.74
CA LYS A 277 7.19 19.33 -69.59
C LYS A 277 6.57 18.26 -68.71
N ASP A 278 6.48 17.09 -69.31
CA ASP A 278 6.03 15.84 -68.68
C ASP A 278 6.93 15.47 -67.53
N THR A 279 6.32 15.13 -66.36
CA THR A 279 6.89 14.20 -65.44
C THR A 279 5.78 13.53 -64.64
N LYS A 280 5.78 12.21 -64.68
CA LYS A 280 4.88 11.29 -64.05
C LYS A 280 4.74 11.57 -62.55
N SER A 281 3.56 11.97 -62.08
CA SER A 281 3.23 12.00 -60.69
C SER A 281 2.46 10.74 -60.34
N LYS A 282 3.04 9.94 -59.49
CA LYS A 282 2.39 8.84 -58.77
C LYS A 282 1.22 9.41 -57.96
N VAL A 283 0.04 8.96 -58.26
CA VAL A 283 -1.14 9.16 -57.42
C VAL A 283 -0.93 8.34 -56.15
N ILE A 284 -0.62 9.02 -55.05
CA ILE A 284 -0.71 8.44 -53.71
C ILE A 284 -2.17 8.57 -53.30
N ILE A 285 -2.87 7.45 -53.29
CA ILE A 285 -4.19 7.35 -52.70
C ILE A 285 -3.99 7.46 -51.19
N GLU A 286 -4.26 8.61 -50.60
CA GLU A 286 -4.42 8.74 -49.15
C GLU A 286 -5.63 7.90 -48.72
N SER A 287 -5.35 6.78 -48.11
CA SER A 287 -6.34 6.00 -47.36
C SER A 287 -6.84 6.84 -46.17
N PRO A 288 -8.13 6.82 -45.86
CA PRO A 288 -8.68 7.56 -44.71
C PRO A 288 -8.00 7.10 -43.43
N GLN A 289 -7.35 8.03 -42.76
CA GLN A 289 -6.79 7.78 -41.42
C GLN A 289 -7.91 7.30 -40.50
N LYS A 290 -7.88 6.01 -40.15
CA LYS A 290 -8.65 5.46 -39.06
C LYS A 290 -8.33 6.28 -37.81
N LYS A 291 -9.33 6.93 -37.20
CA LYS A 291 -9.22 7.51 -35.89
C LYS A 291 -8.61 6.45 -34.96
N PRO A 292 -7.54 6.77 -34.22
CA PRO A 292 -6.97 5.82 -33.29
C PRO A 292 -8.07 5.38 -32.32
N ALA A 293 -8.25 4.09 -32.18
CA ALA A 293 -9.08 3.52 -31.13
C ALA A 293 -8.62 4.05 -29.79
N PRO A 294 -9.49 4.24 -28.77
CA PRO A 294 -9.08 4.73 -27.47
C PRO A 294 -7.94 3.85 -26.97
N SER A 295 -6.75 4.43 -26.88
CA SER A 295 -5.58 3.72 -26.37
C SER A 295 -5.82 3.43 -24.89
N ILE A 296 -5.86 2.14 -24.56
CA ILE A 296 -5.90 1.69 -23.17
C ILE A 296 -4.71 2.36 -22.45
N PRO A 297 -4.93 3.05 -21.32
CA PRO A 297 -3.86 3.72 -20.59
C PRO A 297 -2.79 2.69 -20.19
N ARG A 298 -1.54 2.93 -20.59
CA ARG A 298 -0.42 2.05 -20.29
C ARG A 298 0.26 2.49 -19.01
N VAL A 299 0.41 1.56 -18.08
CA VAL A 299 1.18 1.77 -16.85
C VAL A 299 2.66 1.74 -17.16
N THR A 300 3.34 2.85 -16.89
CA THR A 300 4.79 3.05 -17.09
C THR A 300 5.54 2.98 -15.75
N ILE A 301 6.87 3.02 -15.80
CA ILE A 301 7.71 3.11 -14.59
C ILE A 301 7.39 4.38 -13.78
N ALA A 302 7.01 5.48 -14.46
CA ALA A 302 6.67 6.73 -13.78
C ALA A 302 5.40 6.59 -12.92
N THR A 303 4.34 5.98 -13.47
CA THR A 303 3.09 5.72 -12.73
C THR A 303 3.30 4.77 -11.55
N ILE A 304 4.14 3.74 -11.70
CA ILE A 304 4.50 2.85 -10.57
C ILE A 304 5.30 3.59 -9.50
N LYS A 305 6.24 4.45 -9.90
CA LYS A 305 6.99 5.25 -8.94
C LYS A 305 6.07 6.16 -8.12
N GLN A 306 5.09 6.77 -8.77
CA GLN A 306 4.07 7.57 -8.10
C GLN A 306 3.20 6.71 -7.17
N ALA A 307 2.72 5.53 -7.62
CA ALA A 307 1.96 4.61 -6.78
C ALA A 307 2.73 4.14 -5.55
N ILE A 308 4.03 3.84 -5.70
CA ILE A 308 4.90 3.51 -4.56
C ILE A 308 5.01 4.69 -3.59
N GLN A 309 5.19 5.90 -4.10
CA GLN A 309 5.28 7.11 -3.31
C GLN A 309 3.99 7.35 -2.51
N GLU A 310 2.83 7.18 -3.13
CA GLU A 310 1.53 7.27 -2.46
C GLU A 310 1.35 6.16 -1.41
N ALA A 311 1.73 4.92 -1.72
CA ALA A 311 1.62 3.78 -0.78
C ALA A 311 2.60 3.84 0.40
N THR A 312 3.74 4.54 0.26
CA THR A 312 4.74 4.69 1.32
C THR A 312 4.57 5.97 2.13
N SER A 313 3.85 6.96 1.60
CA SER A 313 3.60 8.22 2.30
C SER A 313 2.46 8.05 3.32
N THR A 314 2.69 8.52 4.55
CA THR A 314 1.62 8.58 5.54
C THR A 314 0.61 9.67 5.18
N PRO A 315 -0.67 9.59 5.64
CA PRO A 315 -1.65 10.66 5.42
C PRO A 315 -1.14 12.03 5.89
N LEU A 316 -0.35 12.06 6.97
CA LEU A 316 0.30 13.26 7.46
C LEU A 316 1.32 13.80 6.46
N GLN A 317 2.17 12.94 5.88
CA GLN A 317 3.13 13.36 4.85
C GLN A 317 2.44 13.88 3.59
N GLN A 318 1.32 13.27 3.20
CA GLN A 318 0.51 13.76 2.08
C GLN A 318 -0.08 15.14 2.37
N SER A 319 -0.65 15.36 3.56
CA SER A 319 -1.16 16.66 3.97
C SER A 319 -0.06 17.74 4.03
N LEU A 320 1.14 17.38 4.49
CA LEU A 320 2.28 18.29 4.51
C LEU A 320 2.77 18.68 3.09
N ARG A 321 2.72 17.75 2.13
CA ARG A 321 3.05 18.04 0.71
C ARG A 321 2.01 18.95 0.05
N CYS A 322 0.74 18.83 0.44
CA CYS A 322 -0.34 19.69 -0.07
C CYS A 322 -0.37 21.08 0.54
N LEU A 323 0.49 21.40 1.52
CA LEU A 323 0.55 22.73 2.11
C LEU A 323 0.96 23.78 1.07
N PRO A 324 0.41 25.01 1.17
CA PRO A 324 0.86 26.12 0.35
C PRO A 324 2.34 26.43 0.63
N LEU A 325 3.00 27.05 -0.35
CA LEU A 325 4.44 27.33 -0.31
C LEU A 325 4.84 28.14 0.95
N SER A 326 3.96 29.05 1.42
CA SER A 326 4.14 29.81 2.66
C SER A 326 4.19 28.91 3.90
N GLY A 327 3.33 27.88 3.96
CA GLY A 327 3.33 26.89 5.02
C GLY A 327 4.58 26.01 5.01
N LYS A 328 5.01 25.55 3.82
CA LYS A 328 6.25 24.79 3.63
C LYS A 328 7.47 25.59 4.08
N LEU A 329 7.55 26.89 3.69
CA LEU A 329 8.63 27.79 4.08
C LEU A 329 8.65 28.02 5.58
N PHE A 330 7.48 28.20 6.21
CA PHE A 330 7.36 28.36 7.66
C PHE A 330 7.87 27.14 8.42
N LEU A 331 7.47 25.93 8.02
CA LEU A 331 7.94 24.69 8.64
C LEU A 331 9.45 24.48 8.44
N ALA A 332 9.96 24.79 7.26
CA ALA A 332 11.40 24.73 6.99
C ALA A 332 12.19 25.70 7.86
N ALA A 333 11.71 26.92 8.05
CA ALA A 333 12.34 27.92 8.93
C ALA A 333 12.32 27.47 10.40
N LEU A 334 11.21 26.90 10.86
CA LEU A 334 11.10 26.33 12.20
C LEU A 334 12.10 25.17 12.41
N LEU A 335 12.19 24.24 11.46
CA LEU A 335 13.16 23.15 11.51
C LEU A 335 14.60 23.63 11.51
N ALA A 336 14.95 24.61 10.67
CA ALA A 336 16.26 25.21 10.63
C ALA A 336 16.64 25.88 11.98
N ARG A 337 15.70 26.54 12.62
CA ARG A 337 15.87 27.13 13.95
C ARG A 337 16.11 26.05 15.02
N VAL A 338 15.23 25.03 15.08
CA VAL A 338 15.36 23.92 16.03
C VAL A 338 16.71 23.23 15.87
N ARG A 339 17.17 23.02 14.64
CA ARG A 339 18.47 22.41 14.36
C ARG A 339 19.64 23.28 14.84
N ARG A 340 19.55 24.60 14.66
CA ARG A 340 20.61 25.54 15.03
C ARG A 340 20.71 25.77 16.53
N THR A 341 19.55 25.88 17.21
CA THR A 341 19.49 26.20 18.63
C THR A 341 19.45 24.98 19.54
N GLY A 342 19.07 23.80 19.01
CA GLY A 342 18.80 22.59 19.79
C GLY A 342 17.54 22.66 20.66
N ILE A 343 16.81 23.79 20.62
CA ILE A 343 15.61 24.04 21.44
C ILE A 343 14.37 23.83 20.58
N SER A 344 13.43 23.04 21.06
CA SER A 344 12.17 22.73 20.36
C SER A 344 11.20 23.90 20.28
N GLU A 345 11.41 24.95 21.10
CA GLU A 345 10.60 26.17 21.14
C GLU A 345 11.33 27.34 20.47
N SER A 346 10.63 28.13 19.70
CA SER A 346 11.15 29.34 19.06
C SER A 346 10.10 30.45 19.13
N THR A 347 10.51 31.72 19.07
CA THR A 347 9.56 32.81 18.96
C THR A 347 9.06 32.93 17.51
N LEU A 348 7.83 33.34 17.32
CA LEU A 348 7.27 33.58 15.98
C LEU A 348 8.12 34.58 15.18
N GLY A 349 8.64 35.62 15.84
CA GLY A 349 9.53 36.60 15.23
C GLY A 349 10.79 36.00 14.67
N ASP A 350 11.43 35.11 15.41
CA ASP A 350 12.65 34.42 15.01
C ASP A 350 12.43 33.47 13.81
N VAL A 351 11.28 32.76 13.81
CA VAL A 351 10.91 31.88 12.69
C VAL A 351 10.65 32.70 11.42
N LEU A 352 10.00 33.86 11.54
CA LEU A 352 9.77 34.76 10.41
C LEU A 352 11.07 35.33 9.84
N ASP A 353 12.03 35.70 10.70
CA ASP A 353 13.32 36.21 10.27
C ASP A 353 14.18 35.11 9.61
N GLU A 354 14.06 33.86 10.08
CA GLU A 354 14.71 32.71 9.43
C GLU A 354 14.06 32.39 8.09
N ALA A 355 12.74 32.44 7.99
CA ALA A 355 12.02 32.25 6.73
C ALA A 355 12.46 33.26 5.66
N ARG A 356 12.72 34.51 6.06
CA ARG A 356 13.28 35.53 5.17
C ARG A 356 14.66 35.14 4.67
N ARG A 357 15.55 34.71 5.58
CA ARG A 357 16.91 34.26 5.21
C ARG A 357 16.88 33.14 4.20
N ILE A 358 16.01 32.13 4.42
CA ILE A 358 15.85 31.01 3.50
C ILE A 358 15.35 31.47 2.14
N ALA A 359 14.34 32.37 2.12
CA ALA A 359 13.81 32.90 0.87
C ALA A 359 14.83 33.74 0.10
N ASP A 360 15.64 34.56 0.80
CA ASP A 360 16.70 35.36 0.17
C ASP A 360 17.83 34.46 -0.36
N ALA A 361 18.19 33.37 0.34
CA ALA A 361 19.15 32.38 -0.12
C ALA A 361 18.63 31.61 -1.35
N ALA A 362 17.37 31.20 -1.36
CA ALA A 362 16.77 30.53 -2.51
C ALA A 362 16.79 31.39 -3.78
N VAL A 363 16.56 32.70 -3.63
CA VAL A 363 16.64 33.65 -4.75
C VAL A 363 18.07 33.78 -5.28
N ALA A 364 19.06 33.80 -4.39
CA ALA A 364 20.47 33.88 -4.78
C ALA A 364 20.92 32.65 -5.60
N ILE A 365 20.35 31.49 -5.32
CA ILE A 365 20.67 30.22 -6.01
C ILE A 365 19.90 30.10 -7.34
N ALA A 366 18.62 30.49 -7.38
CA ALA A 366 17.73 30.28 -8.53
C ALA A 366 17.81 31.36 -9.63
N GLY A 367 18.53 32.45 -9.44
CA GLY A 367 18.67 33.52 -10.44
C GLY A 367 17.33 34.19 -10.81
N VAL A 368 17.12 34.45 -12.11
CA VAL A 368 15.93 35.17 -12.63
C VAL A 368 14.63 34.45 -12.33
N ALA A 369 14.60 33.11 -12.34
CA ALA A 369 13.42 32.31 -11.96
C ALA A 369 13.07 32.45 -10.47
N GLY A 370 14.06 32.71 -9.61
CA GLY A 370 13.87 32.95 -8.18
C GLY A 370 13.23 34.29 -7.85
N SER A 371 13.31 35.27 -8.73
CA SER A 371 12.69 36.59 -8.48
C SER A 371 11.16 36.53 -8.44
N SER A 372 10.54 35.69 -9.27
CA SER A 372 9.09 35.46 -9.30
C SER A 372 8.60 34.78 -8.01
N ILE A 373 9.37 33.80 -7.50
CA ILE A 373 9.09 33.13 -6.21
C ILE A 373 9.23 34.12 -5.05
N LYS A 374 10.24 34.98 -5.10
CA LYS A 374 10.45 36.05 -4.10
C LYS A 374 9.30 37.04 -4.07
N GLU A 375 8.83 37.47 -5.21
CA GLU A 375 7.72 38.42 -5.34
C GLU A 375 6.40 37.82 -4.85
N TYR A 376 6.17 36.53 -5.13
CA TYR A 376 5.00 35.79 -4.65
C TYR A 376 5.03 35.55 -3.13
N LEU A 377 6.18 35.15 -2.56
CA LEU A 377 6.33 34.82 -1.14
C LEU A 377 6.52 36.07 -0.26
N LEU A 378 7.24 37.04 -0.76
CA LEU A 378 7.67 38.18 0.03
C LEU A 378 7.00 39.50 -0.37
N GLY A 379 6.34 39.59 -1.53
CA GLY A 379 5.65 40.76 -2.04
C GLY A 379 6.52 42.04 -2.03
N SER A 380 6.08 43.09 -2.66
CA SER A 380 6.80 44.36 -2.69
C SER A 380 6.73 45.15 -1.35
N ASN A 381 5.75 44.86 -0.48
CA ASN A 381 5.51 45.56 0.77
C ASN A 381 5.81 44.74 2.03
N ALA A 382 6.64 45.25 2.92
CA ALA A 382 7.04 44.58 4.18
C ALA A 382 5.87 44.19 5.09
N GLY A 383 4.76 44.93 5.07
CA GLY A 383 3.56 44.64 5.86
C GLY A 383 2.72 43.47 5.36
N ALA A 384 2.67 43.24 4.04
CA ALA A 384 1.97 42.09 3.46
C ALA A 384 2.68 40.75 3.75
N ARG A 385 3.99 40.80 3.85
CA ARG A 385 4.87 39.65 4.12
C ARG A 385 4.61 38.98 5.47
N VAL A 386 4.44 39.78 6.51
CA VAL A 386 4.18 39.32 7.89
C VAL A 386 2.79 38.72 8.01
N ARG A 387 1.81 39.24 7.27
CA ARG A 387 0.44 38.71 7.32
C ARG A 387 0.31 37.33 6.66
N ALA A 388 0.94 37.13 5.52
CA ALA A 388 0.89 35.81 4.83
C ALA A 388 1.53 34.70 5.67
N MET A 389 2.67 34.98 6.31
CA MET A 389 3.35 34.02 7.17
C MET A 389 2.65 33.80 8.50
N SER A 390 2.07 34.82 9.10
CA SER A 390 1.26 34.66 10.32
C SER A 390 -0.04 33.89 10.04
N PHE A 391 -0.61 34.07 8.84
CA PHE A 391 -1.74 33.26 8.40
C PHE A 391 -1.35 31.79 8.20
N ALA A 392 -0.22 31.50 7.57
CA ALA A 392 0.33 30.16 7.46
C ALA A 392 0.58 29.50 8.83
N ALA A 393 1.08 30.26 9.81
CA ALA A 393 1.24 29.78 11.19
C ALA A 393 -0.10 29.41 11.85
N MET A 394 -1.16 30.20 11.62
CA MET A 394 -2.50 29.89 12.11
C MET A 394 -3.11 28.66 11.44
N GLU A 395 -2.92 28.50 10.15
CA GLU A 395 -3.37 27.33 9.39
C GLU A 395 -2.67 26.06 9.89
N LEU A 396 -1.35 26.10 10.10
CA LEU A 396 -0.57 25.01 10.68
C LEU A 396 -0.96 24.71 12.14
N MET A 397 -1.39 25.70 12.89
CA MET A 397 -1.95 25.51 14.23
C MET A 397 -3.32 24.79 14.16
N ASN A 398 -4.20 25.23 13.27
CA ASN A 398 -5.52 24.61 13.08
C ASN A 398 -5.42 23.17 12.59
N SER A 399 -4.44 22.86 11.74
CA SER A 399 -4.14 21.49 11.30
C SER A 399 -3.44 20.63 12.37
N GLY A 400 -3.10 21.18 13.53
CA GLY A 400 -2.45 20.47 14.61
C GLY A 400 -0.95 20.19 14.41
N VAL A 401 -0.35 20.70 13.36
CA VAL A 401 1.08 20.51 13.02
C VAL A 401 1.99 21.32 13.95
N VAL A 402 1.55 22.52 14.31
CA VAL A 402 2.30 23.46 15.14
C VAL A 402 1.46 23.86 16.36
N ALA A 403 2.09 23.98 17.53
CA ALA A 403 1.52 24.62 18.69
C ALA A 403 1.99 26.07 18.76
N LEU A 404 1.04 26.98 18.93
CA LEU A 404 1.28 28.40 19.12
C LEU A 404 0.79 28.78 20.53
N GLU A 405 1.70 29.10 21.43
CA GLU A 405 1.34 29.61 22.75
C GLU A 405 1.16 31.12 22.67
N THR A 406 -0.10 31.55 22.60
CA THR A 406 -0.44 32.96 22.70
C THR A 406 -0.46 33.35 24.17
N GLY A 407 0.38 34.26 24.57
CA GLY A 407 0.28 34.89 25.91
C GLY A 407 -1.12 35.52 26.12
N VAL A 408 -1.55 35.59 27.37
CA VAL A 408 -2.91 35.89 27.86
C VAL A 408 -3.59 37.16 27.29
N SER A 409 -2.99 37.90 26.37
CA SER A 409 -3.56 39.11 25.75
C SER A 409 -3.90 38.87 24.27
N MET A 410 -5.14 38.52 24.02
CA MET A 410 -5.71 38.31 22.68
C MET A 410 -5.87 39.63 21.84
N LYS A 411 -5.18 40.70 22.14
CA LYS A 411 -5.45 42.03 21.51
C LYS A 411 -4.46 42.44 20.41
N ALA A 412 -3.39 41.71 20.14
CA ALA A 412 -2.48 42.09 19.06
C ALA A 412 -2.28 40.90 18.09
N ARG A 413 -3.01 40.91 16.97
CA ARG A 413 -2.74 40.09 15.78
C ARG A 413 -1.31 40.40 15.30
N GLY A 414 -0.34 39.52 15.63
CA GLY A 414 1.02 39.66 15.16
C GLY A 414 2.09 39.78 16.25
N ASP A 415 1.81 39.33 17.46
CA ASP A 415 2.81 39.35 18.52
C ASP A 415 3.97 38.41 18.17
N ARG A 416 5.09 39.03 17.76
CA ARG A 416 6.35 38.33 17.38
C ARG A 416 6.95 37.52 18.55
N SER A 417 6.49 37.77 19.78
CA SER A 417 6.93 37.09 21.00
C SER A 417 6.22 35.77 21.27
N SER A 418 5.16 35.43 20.52
CA SER A 418 4.41 34.18 20.67
C SER A 418 5.35 32.98 20.46
N LYS A 419 5.30 32.01 21.37
CA LYS A 419 6.12 30.79 21.27
C LYS A 419 5.51 29.81 20.29
N VAL A 420 6.36 29.25 19.43
CA VAL A 420 5.99 28.30 18.39
C VAL A 420 6.76 26.99 18.65
N ARG A 421 6.03 25.87 18.65
CA ARG A 421 6.60 24.54 18.81
C ARG A 421 6.03 23.57 17.80
N LEU A 422 6.85 22.66 17.26
CA LEU A 422 6.41 21.58 16.40
C LEU A 422 5.69 20.52 17.26
N ARG A 423 4.50 20.05 16.84
CA ARG A 423 3.75 18.97 17.50
C ARG A 423 4.03 17.59 16.91
N ILE A 424 4.55 17.54 15.70
CA ILE A 424 4.90 16.32 14.98
C ILE A 424 6.41 16.10 15.01
N ALA A 425 6.85 14.87 14.72
CA ALA A 425 8.26 14.57 14.68
C ALA A 425 8.96 15.33 13.54
N ALA A 426 10.12 15.94 13.84
CA ALA A 426 10.90 16.67 12.85
C ALA A 426 11.29 15.81 11.63
N GLU A 427 11.49 14.50 11.85
CA GLU A 427 11.81 13.54 10.80
C GLU A 427 10.66 13.32 9.82
N GLU A 428 9.40 13.37 10.29
CA GLU A 428 8.23 13.24 9.41
C GLU A 428 8.11 14.42 8.45
N VAL A 429 8.38 15.65 8.94
CA VAL A 429 8.39 16.85 8.11
C VAL A 429 9.52 16.79 7.09
N ARG A 430 10.72 16.37 7.51
CA ARG A 430 11.87 16.20 6.60
C ARG A 430 11.57 15.14 5.53
N SER A 431 11.01 14.00 5.92
CA SER A 431 10.63 12.93 5.00
C SER A 431 9.57 13.39 4.00
N ALA A 432 8.57 14.19 4.43
CA ALA A 432 7.57 14.75 3.54
C ALA A 432 8.16 15.68 2.48
N PHE A 433 9.12 16.53 2.86
CA PHE A 433 9.70 17.53 1.96
C PHE A 433 10.89 17.03 1.13
N ARG A 434 11.50 15.89 1.49
CA ARG A 434 12.62 15.31 0.73
C ARG A 434 12.29 15.06 -0.74
N ASP A 435 11.07 14.60 -1.03
CA ASP A 435 10.62 14.27 -2.37
C ASP A 435 9.77 15.37 -3.03
N ASP A 436 9.54 16.47 -2.33
CA ASP A 436 8.73 17.58 -2.83
C ASP A 436 9.55 18.47 -3.77
N SER A 437 9.06 18.66 -5.02
CA SER A 437 9.71 19.48 -6.04
C SER A 437 9.74 20.97 -5.68
N GLU A 438 8.69 21.47 -5.01
CA GLU A 438 8.61 22.87 -4.57
C GLU A 438 9.60 23.15 -3.41
N ALA A 439 9.70 22.24 -2.45
CA ALA A 439 10.65 22.36 -1.35
C ALA A 439 12.10 22.30 -1.84
N LYS A 440 12.39 21.47 -2.85
CA LYS A 440 13.71 21.42 -3.51
C LYS A 440 14.04 22.72 -4.23
N GLY A 441 13.06 23.34 -4.90
CA GLY A 441 13.22 24.63 -5.57
C GLY A 441 13.56 25.78 -4.62
N LEU A 442 13.20 25.68 -3.34
CA LEU A 442 13.56 26.63 -2.29
C LEU A 442 14.98 26.43 -1.73
N GLY A 443 15.74 25.46 -2.23
CA GLY A 443 17.09 25.17 -1.72
C GLY A 443 17.09 24.67 -0.26
N LEU A 444 15.95 24.16 0.21
CA LEU A 444 15.81 23.58 1.53
C LEU A 444 16.53 22.23 1.53
N GLY A 445 17.84 22.25 1.82
CA GLY A 445 18.65 21.06 1.92
C GLY A 445 18.23 20.19 3.11
N PHE A 446 17.23 19.34 2.92
CA PHE A 446 16.85 18.31 3.91
C PHE A 446 17.72 17.04 3.79
N ASP A 447 18.74 17.04 2.93
CA ASP A 447 19.59 15.88 2.65
C ASP A 447 20.80 15.72 3.61
N GLN A 448 20.91 16.54 4.67
CA GLN A 448 21.99 16.42 5.67
C GLN A 448 21.45 16.17 7.07
#